data_c984dbfc6e46b5b84c5955bbca3ae337
#
_entry.id   c984dbfc6e46b5b84c5955bbca3ae337
#
_cell.length_a   1.000
_cell.length_b   1.000
_cell.length_c   1.000
_cell.angle_alpha   90.00
_cell.angle_beta   90.00
_cell.angle_gamma   90.00
#
_symmetry.space_group_name_H-M   'P 1'
#
loop_
_entity.id
_entity.type
_entity.pdbx_description
1 polymer ?
#
loop_
_entity_poly.entity_id
_entity_poly.type
_entity_poly.pdbx_seq_one_letter_code
_entity_poly.pdbx_strand_id
1 'polypeptide(L)'
;WKMGLGEPYGISAMHGRGIGELLDAALDSLKKAERTSGFLTPSHLRRVALVGRPNVGKSSLLNQLAHEERTVVNDLAGTTRDPVDEVVTVDGEDWLFIDTAGIKRRLHKLSGAEYFSSLRTQAAIERSELALVLFDASQPISDQDLKVMSQAVDAGRCIVLVFNKWDLMDEFDRQRMERLWKTEFNRVTWAQRVNLSAKTGWHTNRLANAMRGALASWDKRIPT
;
A
#
# COMPACT_ATOMS: atom_id res chain seq x y z
N TRP A 1 -29.47 3.56 -30.68
CA TRP A 1 -30.19 2.29 -30.78
C TRP A 1 -29.38 1.21 -31.50
N LYS A 2 -28.62 1.52 -32.55
CA LYS A 2 -27.85 0.53 -33.32
C LYS A 2 -26.59 -0.01 -32.63
N MET A 3 -26.09 0.66 -31.54
CA MET A 3 -24.85 0.27 -30.84
C MET A 3 -25.09 -0.60 -29.61
N GLY A 4 -26.34 -0.90 -29.25
CA GLY A 4 -26.65 -1.78 -28.11
C GLY A 4 -26.25 -1.22 -26.74
N LEU A 5 -25.98 0.10 -26.64
CA LEU A 5 -25.50 0.76 -25.41
C LEU A 5 -26.62 1.32 -24.52
N GLY A 6 -27.89 1.04 -24.86
CA GLY A 6 -29.02 1.57 -24.14
C GLY A 6 -29.46 2.95 -24.61
N GLU A 7 -30.33 3.63 -23.86
CA GLU A 7 -30.86 4.94 -24.15
C GLU A 7 -29.84 6.03 -23.76
N PRO A 8 -29.57 7.02 -24.67
CA PRO A 8 -28.62 8.07 -24.41
C PRO A 8 -29.18 9.11 -23.43
N TYR A 9 -28.37 9.61 -22.53
CA TYR A 9 -28.71 10.70 -21.62
C TYR A 9 -28.41 12.04 -22.26
N GLY A 10 -29.46 12.87 -22.42
CA GLY A 10 -29.31 14.23 -22.95
C GLY A 10 -28.81 15.18 -21.87
N ILE A 11 -27.57 15.65 -21.97
CA ILE A 11 -26.99 16.59 -21.00
C ILE A 11 -26.60 17.91 -21.67
N SER A 12 -26.63 18.99 -20.91
CA SER A 12 -26.03 20.27 -21.26
C SER A 12 -24.99 20.66 -20.24
N ALA A 13 -23.71 20.49 -20.59
CA ALA A 13 -22.60 20.86 -19.73
C ALA A 13 -22.58 22.36 -19.37
N MET A 14 -22.98 23.20 -20.31
CA MET A 14 -23.03 24.67 -20.12
C MET A 14 -24.14 25.11 -19.14
N HIS A 15 -25.27 24.40 -19.12
CA HIS A 15 -26.44 24.79 -18.31
C HIS A 15 -26.70 23.83 -17.14
N GLY A 16 -25.87 22.81 -16.95
CA GLY A 16 -26.01 21.82 -15.87
C GLY A 16 -27.26 20.92 -15.95
N ARG A 17 -27.98 20.95 -17.12
CA ARG A 17 -29.21 20.16 -17.28
C ARG A 17 -28.89 18.70 -17.54
N GLY A 18 -29.65 17.79 -16.93
CA GLY A 18 -29.52 16.34 -17.11
C GLY A 18 -28.32 15.70 -16.43
N ILE A 19 -27.46 16.46 -15.71
CA ILE A 19 -26.27 15.92 -15.02
C ILE A 19 -26.68 15.05 -13.85
N GLY A 20 -27.69 15.45 -13.06
CA GLY A 20 -28.18 14.65 -11.94
C GLY A 20 -28.66 13.27 -12.39
N GLU A 21 -29.51 13.23 -13.41
CA GLU A 21 -30.04 11.97 -13.97
C GLU A 21 -28.94 11.05 -14.52
N LEU A 22 -27.92 11.64 -15.19
CA LEU A 22 -26.75 10.90 -15.65
C LEU A 22 -25.95 10.30 -14.47
N LEU A 23 -25.72 11.07 -13.40
CA LEU A 23 -24.99 10.61 -12.24
C LEU A 23 -25.76 9.52 -11.48
N ASP A 24 -27.08 9.67 -11.32
CA ASP A 24 -27.91 8.65 -10.69
C ASP A 24 -27.89 7.34 -11.49
N ALA A 25 -28.02 7.43 -12.81
CA ALA A 25 -27.92 6.25 -13.69
C ALA A 25 -26.54 5.59 -13.64
N ALA A 26 -25.46 6.39 -13.57
CA ALA A 26 -24.11 5.88 -13.42
C ALA A 26 -23.94 5.14 -12.06
N LEU A 27 -24.45 5.72 -10.97
CA LEU A 27 -24.43 5.10 -9.64
C LEU A 27 -25.23 3.79 -9.61
N ASP A 28 -26.41 3.76 -10.25
CA ASP A 28 -27.21 2.54 -10.30
C ASP A 28 -26.56 1.46 -11.17
N SER A 29 -25.89 1.85 -12.24
CA SER A 29 -25.11 0.95 -13.08
C SER A 29 -23.92 0.34 -12.32
N LEU A 30 -23.23 1.15 -11.52
CA LEU A 30 -22.14 0.70 -10.63
C LEU A 30 -22.66 -0.28 -9.56
N LYS A 31 -23.75 0.04 -8.87
CA LYS A 31 -24.39 -0.85 -7.90
C LYS A 31 -24.84 -2.18 -8.53
N LYS A 32 -25.33 -2.13 -9.76
CA LYS A 32 -25.73 -3.33 -10.52
C LYS A 32 -24.52 -4.15 -10.95
N ALA A 33 -23.43 -3.49 -11.36
CA ALA A 33 -22.17 -4.14 -11.70
C ALA A 33 -21.53 -4.80 -10.48
N GLU A 34 -21.54 -4.17 -9.30
CA GLU A 34 -21.09 -4.78 -8.04
C GLU A 34 -21.91 -6.04 -7.66
N ARG A 35 -23.20 -6.08 -7.95
CA ARG A 35 -24.05 -7.26 -7.71
C ARG A 35 -23.86 -8.37 -8.73
N THR A 36 -23.42 -8.04 -9.95
CA THR A 36 -23.29 -9.01 -11.06
C THR A 36 -21.85 -9.50 -11.23
N SER A 37 -20.88 -8.65 -10.92
CA SER A 37 -19.49 -9.09 -10.80
C SER A 37 -19.34 -9.71 -9.41
N GLY A 38 -19.11 -11.01 -9.35
CA GLY A 38 -18.66 -11.68 -8.12
C GLY A 38 -17.27 -11.19 -7.66
N PHE A 39 -16.92 -9.94 -7.96
CA PHE A 39 -15.75 -9.19 -7.51
C PHE A 39 -16.02 -8.64 -6.09
N LEU A 40 -16.30 -9.57 -5.17
CA LEU A 40 -16.14 -9.26 -3.77
C LEU A 40 -14.64 -9.40 -3.44
N THR A 41 -13.85 -8.37 -3.80
CA THR A 41 -12.82 -7.99 -2.83
C THR A 41 -13.60 -7.78 -1.54
N PRO A 42 -13.27 -8.48 -0.44
CA PRO A 42 -13.91 -8.18 0.82
C PRO A 42 -13.79 -6.67 1.01
N SER A 43 -14.88 -5.94 0.87
CA SER A 43 -14.92 -4.45 0.84
C SER A 43 -14.47 -3.83 2.17
N HIS A 44 -14.07 -4.66 3.12
CA HIS A 44 -13.62 -4.33 4.46
C HIS A 44 -12.11 -4.49 4.67
N LEU A 45 -11.36 -5.15 3.74
CA LEU A 45 -9.91 -5.30 3.89
C LEU A 45 -9.18 -4.03 3.46
N ARG A 46 -8.35 -3.51 4.33
CA ARG A 46 -7.47 -2.37 4.02
C ARG A 46 -6.36 -2.80 3.06
N ARG A 47 -6.17 -2.02 2.01
CA ARG A 47 -5.17 -2.27 0.98
C ARG A 47 -3.84 -1.66 1.34
N VAL A 48 -2.81 -2.49 1.38
CA VAL A 48 -1.46 -2.13 1.81
C VAL A 48 -0.48 -2.28 0.66
N ALA A 49 0.26 -1.22 0.34
CA ALA A 49 1.40 -1.29 -0.56
C ALA A 49 2.70 -1.39 0.23
N LEU A 50 3.57 -2.33 -0.16
CA LEU A 50 4.90 -2.49 0.41
C LEU A 50 5.93 -1.91 -0.57
N VAL A 51 6.41 -0.69 -0.31
CA VAL A 51 7.25 0.07 -1.22
C VAL A 51 8.62 0.39 -0.63
N GLY A 52 9.57 0.74 -1.47
CA GLY A 52 10.96 1.01 -1.10
C GLY A 52 11.91 0.57 -2.21
N ARG A 53 13.16 1.04 -2.16
CA ARG A 53 14.20 0.67 -3.14
C ARG A 53 14.45 -0.85 -3.18
N PRO A 54 15.14 -1.37 -4.19
CA PRO A 54 15.56 -2.78 -4.21
C PRO A 54 16.37 -3.16 -2.96
N ASN A 55 16.25 -4.41 -2.50
CA ASN A 55 17.04 -5.01 -1.41
C ASN A 55 16.86 -4.41 -0.01
N VAL A 56 15.89 -3.54 0.23
CA VAL A 56 15.55 -3.06 1.59
C VAL A 56 14.86 -4.12 2.45
N GLY A 57 14.46 -5.25 1.85
CA GLY A 57 13.87 -6.39 2.58
C GLY A 57 12.35 -6.51 2.48
N LYS A 58 11.72 -5.96 1.41
CA LYS A 58 10.26 -6.07 1.19
C LYS A 58 9.77 -7.51 1.19
N SER A 59 10.42 -8.38 0.39
CA SER A 59 10.05 -9.81 0.32
C SER A 59 10.30 -10.53 1.64
N SER A 60 11.37 -10.17 2.36
CA SER A 60 11.66 -10.75 3.66
C SER A 60 10.60 -10.38 4.69
N LEU A 61 10.16 -9.11 4.69
CA LEU A 61 9.11 -8.65 5.59
C LEU A 61 7.78 -9.33 5.28
N LEU A 62 7.38 -9.39 4.01
CA LEU A 62 6.15 -10.05 3.61
C LEU A 62 6.14 -11.54 4.03
N ASN A 63 7.26 -12.24 3.78
CA ASN A 63 7.42 -13.64 4.20
C ASN A 63 7.38 -13.79 5.72
N GLN A 64 8.04 -12.90 6.46
CA GLN A 64 8.04 -12.94 7.93
C GLN A 64 6.62 -12.79 8.48
N LEU A 65 5.86 -11.81 7.99
CA LEU A 65 4.46 -11.60 8.40
C LEU A 65 3.58 -12.80 8.04
N ALA A 66 3.77 -13.40 6.86
CA ALA A 66 3.03 -14.60 6.44
C ALA A 66 3.39 -15.86 7.23
N HIS A 67 4.56 -15.92 7.86
CA HIS A 67 5.01 -17.06 8.66
C HIS A 67 4.64 -16.95 10.13
N GLU A 68 4.59 -15.76 10.71
CA GLU A 68 4.29 -15.53 12.13
C GLU A 68 2.85 -15.91 12.47
N GLU A 69 1.91 -15.66 11.58
CA GLU A 69 0.56 -16.15 11.69
C GLU A 69 0.34 -17.13 10.53
N ARG A 70 0.08 -18.40 10.82
CA ARG A 70 -0.22 -19.42 9.81
C ARG A 70 -1.30 -18.88 8.89
N THR A 71 -0.89 -18.28 7.79
CA THR A 71 -1.78 -17.70 6.80
C THR A 71 -2.58 -18.86 6.24
N VAL A 72 -3.80 -19.02 6.71
CA VAL A 72 -4.80 -19.79 5.99
C VAL A 72 -4.98 -19.00 4.70
N VAL A 73 -4.28 -19.43 3.64
CA VAL A 73 -4.64 -19.05 2.29
C VAL A 73 -6.05 -19.62 2.11
N ASN A 74 -7.05 -18.89 2.56
CA ASN A 74 -8.42 -19.17 2.21
C ASN A 74 -8.50 -18.90 0.71
N ASP A 75 -8.43 -19.98 -0.06
CA ASP A 75 -9.07 -20.06 -1.36
C ASP A 75 -10.56 -19.82 -1.16
N LEU A 76 -10.95 -18.59 -0.91
CA LEU A 76 -12.32 -18.17 -1.03
C LEU A 76 -12.66 -18.32 -2.51
N ALA A 77 -13.17 -19.49 -2.84
CA ALA A 77 -13.71 -19.81 -4.16
C ALA A 77 -14.70 -18.70 -4.55
N GLY A 78 -14.41 -17.97 -5.62
CA GLY A 78 -15.29 -16.91 -6.17
C GLY A 78 -14.72 -15.49 -6.19
N THR A 79 -13.52 -15.23 -5.66
CA THR A 79 -12.87 -13.94 -5.84
C THR A 79 -11.91 -14.03 -7.02
N THR A 80 -12.18 -13.32 -8.10
CA THR A 80 -11.20 -13.04 -9.15
C THR A 80 -10.17 -12.08 -8.53
N ARG A 81 -9.22 -12.65 -7.78
CA ARG A 81 -8.05 -11.92 -7.29
C ARG A 81 -7.21 -11.58 -8.50
N ASP A 82 -6.78 -10.35 -8.59
CA ASP A 82 -5.59 -10.04 -9.37
C ASP A 82 -4.52 -11.04 -8.87
N PRO A 83 -3.96 -11.94 -9.69
CA PRO A 83 -3.03 -12.98 -9.21
C PRO A 83 -1.76 -12.43 -8.56
N VAL A 84 -1.77 -11.17 -8.26
CA VAL A 84 -0.69 -10.30 -7.81
C VAL A 84 -0.90 -9.82 -6.37
N ASP A 85 -2.12 -9.92 -5.81
CA ASP A 85 -2.47 -9.42 -4.48
C ASP A 85 -2.62 -10.60 -3.49
N GLU A 86 -2.24 -10.40 -2.22
CA GLU A 86 -2.21 -11.45 -1.19
C GLU A 86 -2.82 -10.95 0.12
N VAL A 87 -3.70 -11.74 0.73
CA VAL A 87 -4.18 -11.46 2.09
C VAL A 87 -3.18 -12.01 3.09
N VAL A 88 -2.74 -11.17 4.01
CA VAL A 88 -1.83 -11.53 5.09
C VAL A 88 -2.47 -11.12 6.41
N THR A 89 -2.61 -12.06 7.32
CA THR A 89 -3.04 -11.77 8.70
C THR A 89 -1.86 -11.19 9.47
N VAL A 90 -2.06 -10.07 10.15
CA VAL A 90 -1.06 -9.45 11.02
C VAL A 90 -1.72 -9.07 12.33
N ASP A 91 -1.30 -9.68 13.43
CA ASP A 91 -1.88 -9.46 14.78
C ASP A 91 -3.40 -9.73 14.82
N GLY A 92 -3.81 -10.87 14.20
CA GLY A 92 -5.21 -11.32 14.16
C GLY A 92 -6.13 -10.55 13.21
N GLU A 93 -5.61 -9.62 12.41
CA GLU A 93 -6.35 -8.80 11.45
C GLU A 93 -5.88 -9.05 10.02
N ASP A 94 -6.81 -9.18 9.10
CA ASP A 94 -6.51 -9.44 7.68
C ASP A 94 -6.27 -8.16 6.90
N TRP A 95 -5.16 -8.13 6.17
CA TRP A 95 -4.71 -7.02 5.33
C TRP A 95 -4.49 -7.48 3.89
N LEU A 96 -4.93 -6.70 2.92
CA LEU A 96 -4.71 -7.00 1.50
C LEU A 96 -3.43 -6.33 1.00
N PHE A 97 -2.35 -7.09 0.92
CA PHE A 97 -1.10 -6.63 0.33
C PHE A 97 -1.18 -6.68 -1.19
N ILE A 98 -1.01 -5.52 -1.84
CA ILE A 98 -1.13 -5.38 -3.29
C ILE A 98 0.23 -5.46 -3.98
N ASP A 99 0.23 -5.95 -5.23
CA ASP A 99 1.43 -6.18 -6.09
C ASP A 99 2.51 -7.08 -5.45
N THR A 100 2.11 -8.08 -4.67
CA THR A 100 3.05 -9.00 -3.99
C THR A 100 3.83 -9.88 -4.97
N ALA A 101 3.29 -10.21 -6.15
CA ALA A 101 4.00 -10.97 -7.18
C ALA A 101 5.20 -10.19 -7.75
N GLY A 102 5.10 -8.86 -7.85
CA GLY A 102 6.24 -7.99 -8.19
C GLY A 102 7.35 -8.06 -7.14
N ILE A 103 6.98 -8.22 -5.87
CA ILE A 103 7.90 -8.38 -4.75
C ILE A 103 8.57 -9.77 -4.80
N LYS A 104 7.82 -10.85 -5.03
CA LYS A 104 8.31 -12.24 -5.06
C LYS A 104 9.15 -12.56 -6.30
N ARG A 105 8.78 -12.05 -7.49
CA ARG A 105 9.52 -12.30 -8.75
C ARG A 105 10.92 -11.69 -8.80
N ARG A 106 11.19 -10.62 -8.03
CA ARG A 106 12.52 -9.98 -7.99
C ARG A 106 13.60 -10.85 -7.34
N LEU A 107 13.24 -11.92 -6.65
CA LEU A 107 14.20 -12.90 -6.15
C LEU A 107 14.92 -13.66 -7.29
N HIS A 108 14.42 -13.61 -8.54
CA HIS A 108 14.91 -14.43 -9.66
C HIS A 108 15.48 -13.66 -10.87
N LYS A 109 15.43 -12.32 -10.91
CA LYS A 109 15.96 -11.57 -12.09
C LYS A 109 16.72 -10.30 -11.69
N LEU A 110 18.02 -10.39 -11.76
CA LEU A 110 18.96 -9.26 -11.89
C LEU A 110 18.99 -8.87 -13.38
N SER A 111 18.56 -7.67 -13.70
CA SER A 111 18.99 -6.72 -14.75
C SER A 111 17.85 -6.05 -15.53
N GLY A 112 17.98 -4.75 -15.73
CA GLY A 112 17.23 -4.00 -16.75
C GLY A 112 15.91 -3.34 -16.35
N ALA A 113 15.50 -3.30 -15.07
CA ALA A 113 14.13 -3.03 -14.69
C ALA A 113 13.88 -1.77 -13.82
N GLU A 114 14.77 -0.78 -13.77
CA GLU A 114 14.57 0.39 -12.88
C GLU A 114 13.37 1.24 -13.28
N TYR A 115 13.19 1.50 -14.57
CA TYR A 115 12.05 2.29 -15.05
C TYR A 115 10.71 1.60 -14.80
N PHE A 116 10.59 0.32 -15.15
CA PHE A 116 9.37 -0.47 -14.88
C PHE A 116 9.12 -0.66 -13.38
N SER A 117 10.16 -0.62 -12.56
CA SER A 117 10.08 -0.66 -11.11
C SER A 117 9.41 0.58 -10.54
N SER A 118 9.72 1.76 -11.06
CA SER A 118 9.15 3.04 -10.62
C SER A 118 7.65 3.12 -10.94
N LEU A 119 7.24 2.76 -12.16
CA LEU A 119 5.84 2.76 -12.57
C LEU A 119 4.98 1.79 -11.74
N ARG A 120 5.50 0.60 -11.44
CA ARG A 120 4.78 -0.37 -10.57
C ARG A 120 4.67 0.14 -9.14
N THR A 121 5.72 0.74 -8.60
CA THR A 121 5.70 1.34 -7.26
C THR A 121 4.63 2.42 -7.19
N GLN A 122 4.55 3.29 -8.20
CA GLN A 122 3.53 4.32 -8.31
C GLN A 122 2.13 3.72 -8.37
N ALA A 123 1.89 2.74 -9.25
CA ALA A 123 0.60 2.06 -9.38
C ALA A 123 0.19 1.34 -8.09
N ALA A 124 1.14 0.72 -7.38
CA ALA A 124 0.86 0.09 -6.10
C ALA A 124 0.46 1.12 -5.04
N ILE A 125 1.15 2.25 -4.96
CA ILE A 125 0.80 3.35 -4.06
C ILE A 125 -0.61 3.86 -4.37
N GLU A 126 -0.94 4.11 -5.63
CA GLU A 126 -2.24 4.65 -6.05
C GLU A 126 -3.41 3.70 -5.75
N ARG A 127 -3.19 2.39 -5.80
CA ARG A 127 -4.20 1.36 -5.48
C ARG A 127 -4.36 1.10 -3.99
N SER A 128 -3.41 1.55 -3.16
CA SER A 128 -3.41 1.31 -1.71
C SER A 128 -4.14 2.41 -0.93
N GLU A 129 -4.49 2.10 0.30
CA GLU A 129 -4.91 3.04 1.34
C GLU A 129 -3.74 3.37 2.26
N LEU A 130 -2.89 2.37 2.52
CA LEU A 130 -1.72 2.45 3.38
C LEU A 130 -0.45 2.06 2.59
N ALA A 131 0.56 2.89 2.64
CA ALA A 131 1.89 2.60 2.12
C ALA A 131 2.87 2.33 3.27
N LEU A 132 3.41 1.11 3.33
CA LEU A 132 4.57 0.77 4.16
C LEU A 132 5.83 1.12 3.36
N VAL A 133 6.48 2.22 3.72
CA VAL A 133 7.69 2.68 3.05
C VAL A 133 8.90 2.12 3.78
N LEU A 134 9.58 1.14 3.16
CA LEU A 134 10.71 0.44 3.73
C LEU A 134 12.04 1.11 3.40
N PHE A 135 12.84 1.26 4.44
CA PHE A 135 14.23 1.71 4.40
C PHE A 135 15.16 0.61 4.90
N ASP A 136 16.35 0.53 4.35
CA ASP A 136 17.45 -0.26 4.90
C ASP A 136 18.20 0.59 5.92
N ALA A 137 17.99 0.33 7.21
CA ALA A 137 18.58 1.12 8.28
C ALA A 137 20.11 1.00 8.33
N SER A 138 20.69 -0.09 7.82
CA SER A 138 22.13 -0.33 7.78
C SER A 138 22.86 0.44 6.67
N GLN A 139 22.12 1.17 5.83
CA GLN A 139 22.66 1.93 4.70
C GLN A 139 22.31 3.42 4.85
N PRO A 140 23.11 4.32 4.27
CA PRO A 140 22.70 5.72 4.15
C PRO A 140 21.37 5.86 3.41
N ILE A 141 20.55 6.81 3.84
CA ILE A 141 19.33 7.19 3.12
C ILE A 141 19.73 7.77 1.77
N SER A 142 19.16 7.24 0.70
CA SER A 142 19.44 7.65 -0.67
C SER A 142 18.32 8.53 -1.24
N ASP A 143 18.62 9.28 -2.31
CA ASP A 143 17.62 10.04 -3.05
C ASP A 143 16.47 9.17 -3.55
N GLN A 144 16.74 7.89 -3.87
CA GLN A 144 15.71 6.94 -4.28
C GLN A 144 14.77 6.59 -3.12
N ASP A 145 15.27 6.48 -1.90
CA ASP A 145 14.44 6.27 -0.70
C ASP A 145 13.51 7.46 -0.47
N LEU A 146 14.06 8.68 -0.53
CA LEU A 146 13.29 9.92 -0.37
C LEU A 146 12.26 10.09 -1.49
N LYS A 147 12.60 9.73 -2.73
CA LYS A 147 11.69 9.78 -3.86
C LYS A 147 10.48 8.85 -3.68
N VAL A 148 10.71 7.60 -3.25
CA VAL A 148 9.60 6.66 -3.00
C VAL A 148 8.72 7.16 -1.86
N MET A 149 9.30 7.70 -0.80
CA MET A 149 8.56 8.32 0.29
C MET A 149 7.70 9.49 -0.20
N SER A 150 8.29 10.41 -0.97
CA SER A 150 7.57 11.56 -1.54
C SER A 150 6.41 11.13 -2.43
N GLN A 151 6.58 10.08 -3.26
CA GLN A 151 5.50 9.55 -4.08
C GLN A 151 4.29 9.09 -3.23
N ALA A 152 4.52 8.47 -2.07
CA ALA A 152 3.44 8.04 -1.18
C ALA A 152 2.75 9.25 -0.50
N VAL A 153 3.53 10.28 -0.11
CA VAL A 153 3.00 11.54 0.44
C VAL A 153 2.15 12.26 -0.59
N ASP A 154 2.68 12.46 -1.80
CA ASP A 154 2.03 13.21 -2.88
C ASP A 154 0.75 12.52 -3.36
N ALA A 155 0.70 11.19 -3.29
CA ALA A 155 -0.51 10.41 -3.58
C ALA A 155 -1.57 10.49 -2.45
N GLY A 156 -1.30 11.19 -1.35
CA GLY A 156 -2.23 11.36 -0.24
C GLY A 156 -2.54 10.06 0.50
N ARG A 157 -1.60 9.09 0.52
CA ARG A 157 -1.82 7.81 1.18
C ARG A 157 -1.46 7.87 2.65
N CYS A 158 -2.11 7.03 3.45
CA CYS A 158 -1.66 6.76 4.80
C CYS A 158 -0.25 6.16 4.75
N ILE A 159 0.67 6.59 5.62
CA ILE A 159 2.07 6.20 5.55
C ILE A 159 2.55 5.66 6.89
N VAL A 160 3.26 4.53 6.83
CA VAL A 160 4.10 4.04 7.93
C VAL A 160 5.53 3.88 7.41
N LEU A 161 6.49 4.49 8.08
CA LEU A 161 7.91 4.39 7.74
C LEU A 161 8.53 3.21 8.49
N VAL A 162 9.09 2.27 7.75
CA VAL A 162 9.64 1.02 8.28
C VAL A 162 11.14 0.98 8.07
N PHE A 163 11.90 1.10 9.15
CA PHE A 163 13.36 0.98 9.14
C PHE A 163 13.73 -0.48 9.43
N ASN A 164 14.00 -1.22 8.36
CA ASN A 164 14.33 -2.64 8.40
C ASN A 164 15.83 -2.87 8.56
N LYS A 165 16.21 -4.11 8.87
CA LYS A 165 17.58 -4.57 9.14
C LYS A 165 18.19 -3.92 10.40
N TRP A 166 17.33 -3.62 11.38
CA TRP A 166 17.75 -3.01 12.64
C TRP A 166 18.73 -3.89 13.45
N ASP A 167 18.73 -5.19 13.17
CA ASP A 167 19.68 -6.17 13.70
C ASP A 167 21.13 -5.92 13.27
N LEU A 168 21.36 -5.19 12.19
CA LEU A 168 22.69 -4.83 11.69
C LEU A 168 23.20 -3.49 12.22
N MET A 169 22.41 -2.79 13.04
CA MET A 169 22.72 -1.44 13.55
C MET A 169 23.44 -1.55 14.89
N ASP A 170 24.62 -0.93 14.99
CA ASP A 170 25.26 -0.67 16.27
C ASP A 170 24.68 0.59 16.97
N GLU A 171 25.19 0.90 18.15
CA GLU A 171 24.70 2.05 18.92
C GLU A 171 25.01 3.39 18.23
N PHE A 172 26.15 3.51 17.57
CA PHE A 172 26.52 4.73 16.84
C PHE A 172 25.59 4.95 15.64
N ASP A 173 25.29 3.88 14.89
CA ASP A 173 24.36 3.93 13.76
C ASP A 173 22.95 4.33 14.20
N ARG A 174 22.48 3.79 15.34
CA ARG A 174 21.15 4.14 15.90
C ARG A 174 21.09 5.62 16.26
N GLN A 175 22.12 6.16 16.91
CA GLN A 175 22.20 7.59 17.22
C GLN A 175 22.28 8.47 15.97
N ARG A 176 22.98 8.00 14.92
CA ARG A 176 23.00 8.66 13.62
C ARG A 176 21.60 8.69 12.99
N MET A 177 20.88 7.58 13.03
CA MET A 177 19.53 7.50 12.49
C MET A 177 18.55 8.44 13.23
N GLU A 178 18.67 8.59 14.54
CA GLU A 178 17.87 9.55 15.30
C GLU A 178 18.14 11.01 14.91
N ARG A 179 19.36 11.33 14.53
CA ARG A 179 19.72 12.67 13.98
C ARG A 179 19.12 12.85 12.58
N LEU A 180 19.27 11.86 11.69
CA LEU A 180 18.69 11.88 10.35
C LEU A 180 17.17 12.01 10.37
N TRP A 181 16.51 11.38 11.35
CA TRP A 181 15.07 11.54 11.55
C TRP A 181 14.64 12.99 11.67
N LYS A 182 15.42 13.80 12.37
CA LYS A 182 15.11 15.22 12.60
C LYS A 182 15.40 16.10 11.37
N THR A 183 16.29 15.69 10.48
CA THR A 183 16.73 16.49 9.33
C THR A 183 16.03 16.06 8.04
N GLU A 184 16.22 14.80 7.63
CA GLU A 184 15.73 14.29 6.33
C GLU A 184 14.22 13.97 6.34
N PHE A 185 13.67 13.63 7.51
CA PHE A 185 12.27 13.24 7.66
C PHE A 185 11.40 14.34 8.29
N ASN A 186 11.87 15.58 8.33
CA ASN A 186 11.17 16.70 8.94
C ASN A 186 9.77 16.95 8.36
N ARG A 187 9.55 16.63 7.08
CA ARG A 187 8.26 16.78 6.39
C ARG A 187 7.26 15.68 6.71
N VAL A 188 7.70 14.58 7.30
CA VAL A 188 6.89 13.39 7.58
C VAL A 188 6.96 12.94 9.04
N THR A 189 7.32 13.83 9.96
CA THR A 189 7.38 13.56 11.41
C THR A 189 6.04 13.12 12.00
N TRP A 190 4.95 13.41 11.30
CA TRP A 190 3.60 12.95 11.63
C TRP A 190 3.36 11.47 11.30
N ALA A 191 4.17 10.87 10.42
CA ALA A 191 4.02 9.47 10.05
C ALA A 191 4.51 8.55 11.18
N GLN A 192 3.79 7.43 11.35
CA GLN A 192 4.22 6.39 12.28
C GLN A 192 5.55 5.79 11.83
N ARG A 193 6.45 5.53 12.78
CA ARG A 193 7.76 4.91 12.54
C ARG A 193 7.89 3.58 13.26
N VAL A 194 8.35 2.56 12.55
CA VAL A 194 8.66 1.25 13.11
C VAL A 194 10.10 0.87 12.76
N ASN A 195 10.90 0.56 13.77
CA ASN A 195 12.21 -0.04 13.59
C ASN A 195 12.06 -1.54 13.82
N LEU A 196 12.45 -2.36 12.85
CA LEU A 196 12.30 -3.82 12.91
C LEU A 196 13.42 -4.56 12.17
N SER A 197 13.46 -5.87 12.35
CA SER A 197 14.24 -6.78 11.52
C SER A 197 13.34 -7.86 10.94
N ALA A 198 13.09 -7.77 9.63
CA ALA A 198 12.34 -8.79 8.91
C ALA A 198 13.06 -10.15 8.87
N LYS A 199 14.36 -10.19 9.11
CA LYS A 199 15.16 -11.43 9.15
C LYS A 199 14.97 -12.19 10.46
N THR A 200 14.93 -11.48 11.58
CA THR A 200 14.89 -12.06 12.93
C THR A 200 13.51 -12.05 13.56
N GLY A 201 12.53 -11.35 12.95
CA GLY A 201 11.20 -11.11 13.53
C GLY A 201 11.21 -10.03 14.63
N TRP A 202 12.35 -9.41 14.92
CA TRP A 202 12.43 -8.42 15.98
C TRP A 202 11.54 -7.21 15.67
N HIS A 203 10.60 -6.92 16.56
CA HIS A 203 9.64 -5.83 16.50
C HIS A 203 8.65 -5.86 15.32
N THR A 204 8.51 -6.97 14.59
CA THR A 204 7.48 -7.13 13.55
C THR A 204 6.07 -7.02 14.12
N ASN A 205 5.87 -7.47 15.37
CA ASN A 205 4.60 -7.34 16.12
C ASN A 205 4.15 -5.88 16.36
N ARG A 206 5.06 -4.90 16.25
CA ARG A 206 4.71 -3.47 16.37
C ARG A 206 4.07 -2.90 15.11
N LEU A 207 4.20 -3.60 13.98
CA LEU A 207 3.77 -3.10 12.69
C LEU A 207 2.25 -2.93 12.63
N ALA A 208 1.48 -3.91 13.11
CA ALA A 208 0.02 -3.84 13.13
C ALA A 208 -0.50 -2.62 13.90
N ASN A 209 0.05 -2.36 15.08
CA ASN A 209 -0.33 -1.18 15.87
C ASN A 209 0.00 0.14 15.16
N ALA A 210 1.15 0.23 14.47
CA ALA A 210 1.50 1.40 13.68
C ALA A 210 0.56 1.59 12.48
N MET A 211 0.19 0.51 11.79
CA MET A 211 -0.75 0.51 10.68
C MET A 211 -2.14 1.00 11.12
N ARG A 212 -2.68 0.43 12.20
CA ARG A 212 -3.97 0.85 12.78
C ARG A 212 -3.95 2.32 13.22
N GLY A 213 -2.91 2.74 13.93
CA GLY A 213 -2.78 4.11 14.42
C GLY A 213 -2.68 5.14 13.29
N ALA A 214 -1.95 4.80 12.22
CA ALA A 214 -1.82 5.65 11.05
C ALA A 214 -3.16 5.77 10.29
N LEU A 215 -3.86 4.65 10.05
CA LEU A 215 -5.18 4.66 9.41
C LEU A 215 -6.22 5.39 10.24
N ALA A 216 -6.25 5.20 11.56
CA ALA A 216 -7.17 5.91 12.44
C ALA A 216 -7.00 7.44 12.36
N SER A 217 -5.78 7.91 12.10
CA SER A 217 -5.49 9.33 11.87
C SER A 217 -5.87 9.77 10.47
N TRP A 218 -5.62 8.94 9.46
CA TRP A 218 -5.92 9.23 8.06
C TRP A 218 -7.43 9.25 7.77
N ASP A 219 -8.21 8.38 8.44
CA ASP A 219 -9.66 8.30 8.30
C ASP A 219 -10.41 9.47 8.97
N LYS A 220 -9.72 10.27 9.79
CA LYS A 220 -10.36 11.41 10.47
C LYS A 220 -10.79 12.47 9.45
N ARG A 221 -12.11 12.71 9.41
CA ARG A 221 -12.67 13.85 8.68
C ARG A 221 -12.73 15.06 9.60
N ILE A 222 -12.17 16.16 9.14
CA ILE A 222 -12.30 17.45 9.83
C ILE A 222 -13.64 18.05 9.38
N PRO A 223 -14.60 18.31 10.30
CA PRO A 223 -15.83 18.99 9.92
C PRO A 223 -15.48 20.39 9.40
N THR A 224 -16.01 20.75 8.24
CA THR A 224 -15.94 22.11 7.68
C THR A 224 -17.01 22.99 8.28
#